data_86969dbc65f6011aece15aed741fd577
#
_entry.id   86969dbc65f6011aece15aed741fd577
#
_cell.length_a   1.000
_cell.length_b   1.000
_cell.length_c   1.000
_cell.angle_alpha   90.00
_cell.angle_beta   90.00
_cell.angle_gamma   90.00
#
_symmetry.space_group_name_H-M   'P 1'
#
loop_
_entity.id
_entity.type
_entity.pdbx_description
1 polymer ?
#
loop_
_entity_poly.entity_id
_entity_poly.type
_entity_poly.pdbx_seq_one_letter_code
_entity_poly.pdbx_strand_id
1 'polypeptide(L)'
;MKKVNQKDRNWEPGSHEDPQNPGVYKKVLVRQEEADPDSKLMMFQLCKIPPKTTHVAHSHPTMDEIFYFTEGKGEIEVDGEK
;
A
#
# COMPACT_ATOMS: atom_id res chain seq x y z
N MET A 1 -16.12 -16.51 -7.98
CA MET A 1 -15.77 -15.09 -7.73
C MET A 1 -15.27 -14.94 -6.31
N LYS A 2 -14.13 -14.27 -6.15
CA LYS A 2 -13.58 -13.99 -4.82
C LYS A 2 -14.10 -12.64 -4.32
N LYS A 3 -14.55 -12.60 -3.07
CA LYS A 3 -15.02 -11.38 -2.42
C LYS A 3 -14.20 -11.16 -1.14
N VAL A 4 -13.81 -9.91 -0.90
CA VAL A 4 -13.08 -9.52 0.31
C VAL A 4 -13.79 -8.33 0.92
N ASN A 5 -14.06 -8.40 2.23
CA ASN A 5 -14.59 -7.28 2.98
C ASN A 5 -13.45 -6.66 3.78
N GLN A 6 -13.20 -5.37 3.61
CA GLN A 6 -12.11 -4.70 4.31
C GLN A 6 -12.21 -4.82 5.84
N LYS A 7 -13.43 -5.01 6.37
CA LYS A 7 -13.63 -5.17 7.82
C LYS A 7 -13.01 -6.45 8.36
N ASP A 8 -12.75 -7.42 7.49
CA ASP A 8 -12.13 -8.69 7.86
C ASP A 8 -10.61 -8.65 7.76
N ARG A 9 -10.05 -7.50 7.44
CA ARG A 9 -8.60 -7.30 7.32
C ARG A 9 -8.11 -6.32 8.37
N ASN A 10 -6.87 -6.45 8.75
CA ASN A 10 -6.26 -5.61 9.79
C ASN A 10 -5.26 -4.63 9.20
N TRP A 11 -5.12 -3.47 9.84
CA TRP A 11 -4.05 -2.54 9.53
C TRP A 11 -2.72 -3.11 10.00
N GLU A 12 -1.68 -2.94 9.20
CA GLU A 12 -0.32 -3.36 9.54
C GLU A 12 0.67 -2.30 9.07
N PRO A 13 1.91 -2.30 9.59
CA PRO A 13 2.92 -1.35 9.10
C PRO A 13 3.16 -1.51 7.61
N GLY A 14 3.36 -0.37 6.93
CA GLY A 14 3.67 -0.40 5.51
C GLY A 14 4.99 -1.10 5.24
N SER A 15 5.16 -1.59 4.01
CA SER A 15 6.42 -2.18 3.57
C SER A 15 7.52 -1.11 3.64
N HIS A 16 8.74 -1.52 3.98
CA HIS A 16 9.91 -0.66 4.12
C HIS A 16 9.82 0.32 5.29
N GLU A 17 8.82 0.19 6.16
CA GLU A 17 8.68 1.02 7.34
C GLU A 17 9.20 0.29 8.59
N ASP A 18 9.61 1.07 9.60
CA ASP A 18 9.94 0.53 10.91
C ASP A 18 8.66 -0.01 11.54
N PRO A 19 8.56 -1.31 11.85
CA PRO A 19 7.33 -1.89 12.41
C PRO A 19 6.90 -1.28 13.73
N GLN A 20 7.82 -0.67 14.48
CA GLN A 20 7.48 -0.08 15.78
C GLN A 20 7.08 1.38 15.68
N ASN A 21 7.45 2.05 14.60
CA ASN A 21 7.13 3.47 14.39
C ASN A 21 6.92 3.75 12.91
N PRO A 22 5.90 3.14 12.30
CA PRO A 22 5.69 3.27 10.85
C PRO A 22 5.13 4.64 10.50
N GLY A 23 5.62 5.21 9.38
CA GLY A 23 5.06 6.42 8.80
C GLY A 23 3.83 6.17 7.94
N VAL A 24 3.60 4.91 7.58
CA VAL A 24 2.49 4.50 6.72
C VAL A 24 1.92 3.18 7.24
N TYR A 25 0.59 3.06 7.20
CA TYR A 25 -0.09 1.80 7.50
C TYR A 25 -0.76 1.28 6.24
N LYS A 26 -0.83 -0.03 6.12
CA LYS A 26 -1.52 -0.70 5.02
C LYS A 26 -2.54 -1.70 5.55
N LYS A 27 -3.60 -1.87 4.78
CA LYS A 27 -4.57 -2.95 5.00
C LYS A 27 -4.62 -3.74 3.70
N VAL A 28 -4.02 -4.92 3.69
CA VAL A 28 -3.94 -5.73 2.48
C VAL A 28 -5.27 -6.42 2.26
N LEU A 29 -5.91 -6.11 1.14
CA LEU A 29 -7.20 -6.71 0.77
C LEU A 29 -7.01 -8.00 0.00
N VAL A 30 -6.03 -8.04 -0.91
CA VAL A 30 -5.70 -9.24 -1.67
C VAL A 30 -4.18 -9.40 -1.69
N ARG A 31 -3.69 -10.51 -1.18
CA ARG A 31 -2.27 -10.86 -1.26
C ARG A 31 -2.02 -11.66 -2.52
N GLN A 32 -0.79 -11.66 -2.98
CA GLN A 32 -0.42 -12.39 -4.21
C GLN A 32 -0.83 -13.86 -4.13
N GLU A 33 -0.58 -14.50 -3.00
CA GLU A 33 -0.91 -15.92 -2.81
C GLU A 33 -2.41 -16.19 -2.75
N GLU A 34 -3.23 -15.17 -2.54
CA GLU A 34 -4.68 -15.27 -2.54
C GLU A 34 -5.30 -15.04 -3.92
N ALA A 35 -4.53 -14.48 -4.84
CA ALA A 35 -5.01 -14.22 -6.19
C ALA A 35 -4.99 -15.50 -7.02
N ASP A 36 -5.74 -15.46 -8.13
CA ASP A 36 -5.73 -16.57 -9.08
C ASP A 36 -4.30 -16.81 -9.56
N PRO A 37 -3.83 -18.09 -9.65
CA PRO A 37 -2.48 -18.38 -10.10
C PRO A 37 -2.09 -17.76 -11.46
N ASP A 38 -3.08 -17.55 -12.33
CA ASP A 38 -2.85 -16.94 -13.64
C ASP A 38 -2.88 -15.41 -13.61
N SER A 39 -3.19 -14.81 -12.46
CA SER A 39 -3.26 -13.38 -12.31
C SER A 39 -1.87 -12.76 -12.22
N LYS A 40 -1.72 -11.59 -12.80
CA LYS A 40 -0.50 -10.78 -12.66
C LYS A 40 -0.58 -9.83 -11.46
N LEU A 41 -1.68 -9.87 -10.71
CA LEU A 41 -1.86 -9.00 -9.55
C LEU A 41 -0.91 -9.41 -8.43
N MET A 42 -0.09 -8.48 -7.99
CA MET A 42 0.85 -8.72 -6.89
C MET A 42 0.18 -8.45 -5.54
N MET A 43 -0.63 -7.40 -5.44
CA MET A 43 -1.26 -7.02 -4.19
C MET A 43 -2.27 -5.91 -4.44
N PHE A 44 -3.35 -5.92 -3.70
CA PHE A 44 -4.31 -4.81 -3.64
C PHE A 44 -4.49 -4.41 -2.19
N GLN A 45 -4.24 -3.14 -1.87
CA GLN A 45 -4.24 -2.69 -0.47
C GLN A 45 -4.77 -1.27 -0.33
N LEU A 46 -5.30 -1.00 0.87
CA LEU A 46 -5.54 0.35 1.33
C LEU A 46 -4.31 0.85 2.08
N CYS A 47 -4.05 2.14 2.00
CA CYS A 47 -2.97 2.77 2.75
C CYS A 47 -3.50 3.98 3.49
N LYS A 48 -2.94 4.25 4.66
CA LYS A 48 -3.18 5.51 5.35
C LYS A 48 -1.85 6.06 5.84
N ILE A 49 -1.71 7.38 5.72
CA ILE A 49 -0.53 8.10 6.16
C ILE A 49 -1.02 9.06 7.24
N PRO A 50 -0.66 8.84 8.52
CA PRO A 50 -1.02 9.77 9.57
C PRO A 50 -0.48 11.18 9.29
N PRO A 51 -1.13 12.23 9.80
CA PRO A 51 -0.63 13.59 9.62
C PRO A 51 0.82 13.73 10.08
N LYS A 52 1.58 14.54 9.35
CA LYS A 52 2.99 14.85 9.68
C LYS A 52 3.92 13.64 9.65
N THR A 53 3.58 12.62 8.85
CA THR A 53 4.45 11.47 8.65
C THR A 53 4.86 11.37 7.18
N THR A 54 5.91 10.62 6.93
CA THR A 54 6.47 10.43 5.60
C THR A 54 6.74 8.94 5.38
N HIS A 55 6.32 8.45 4.23
CA HIS A 55 6.67 7.09 3.82
C HIS A 55 8.10 7.07 3.31
N VAL A 56 8.86 6.05 3.73
CA VAL A 56 10.25 5.90 3.31
C VAL A 56 10.32 5.74 1.80
N ALA A 57 11.24 6.48 1.18
CA ALA A 57 11.45 6.38 -0.26
C ALA A 57 11.94 4.97 -0.62
N HIS A 58 11.36 4.40 -1.66
CA HIS A 58 11.73 3.08 -2.13
C HIS A 58 11.34 2.94 -3.60
N SER A 59 11.76 1.84 -4.20
CA SER A 59 11.42 1.55 -5.59
C SER A 59 10.99 0.09 -5.74
N HIS A 60 10.24 -0.17 -6.80
CA HIS A 60 9.77 -1.51 -7.15
C HIS A 60 10.19 -1.80 -8.59
N PRO A 61 11.34 -2.46 -8.79
CA PRO A 61 11.87 -2.64 -10.15
C PRO A 61 11.09 -3.61 -11.03
N THR A 62 10.20 -4.41 -10.44
CA THR A 62 9.52 -5.48 -11.16
C THR A 62 8.01 -5.33 -11.22
N MET A 63 7.44 -4.22 -10.73
CA MET A 63 5.99 -4.04 -10.71
C MET A 63 5.59 -2.61 -11.00
N ASP A 64 4.38 -2.45 -11.50
CA ASP A 64 3.74 -1.16 -11.64
C ASP A 64 2.85 -0.90 -10.42
N GLU A 65 2.71 0.38 -10.05
CA GLU A 65 1.82 0.78 -8.97
C GLU A 65 0.83 1.81 -9.45
N ILE A 66 -0.41 1.69 -8.94
CA ILE A 66 -1.46 2.65 -9.18
C ILE A 66 -1.91 3.19 -7.82
N PHE A 67 -1.95 4.53 -7.70
CA PHE A 67 -2.41 5.20 -6.49
C PHE A 67 -3.73 5.89 -6.78
N TYR A 68 -4.72 5.64 -5.93
CA TYR A 68 -6.02 6.29 -5.99
C TYR A 68 -6.29 6.92 -4.63
N PHE A 69 -6.32 8.24 -4.58
CA PHE A 69 -6.49 8.99 -3.33
C PHE A 69 -7.97 9.23 -3.08
N THR A 70 -8.45 8.77 -1.93
CA THR A 70 -9.86 8.88 -1.58
C THR A 70 -10.15 10.06 -0.67
N GLU A 71 -9.19 10.49 0.15
CA GLU A 71 -9.36 11.63 1.03
C GLU A 71 -8.01 12.17 1.50
N GLY A 72 -8.00 13.40 1.98
CA GLY A 72 -6.81 14.02 2.53
C GLY A 72 -5.97 14.76 1.50
N LYS A 73 -4.83 15.28 1.96
CA LYS A 73 -3.85 15.98 1.14
C LYS A 73 -2.46 15.46 1.46
N GLY A 74 -1.60 15.40 0.45
CA GLY A 74 -0.24 14.96 0.63
C GLY A 74 0.60 15.29 -0.58
N GLU A 75 1.87 14.88 -0.53
CA GLU A 75 2.80 15.03 -1.64
C GLU A 75 3.41 13.68 -1.98
N ILE A 76 3.62 13.47 -3.29
CA ILE A 76 4.36 12.33 -3.79
C ILE A 76 5.55 12.86 -4.56
N GLU A 77 6.71 12.27 -4.31
CA GLU A 77 7.93 12.59 -5.03
C GLU A 77 8.41 11.36 -5.77
N VAL A 78 8.62 11.50 -7.07
CA VAL A 78 9.10 10.43 -7.94
C VAL A 78 10.30 10.98 -8.72
N ASP A 79 11.44 10.32 -8.61
CA ASP A 79 12.68 10.74 -9.27
C ASP A 79 13.04 12.20 -9.01
N GLY A 80 12.79 12.69 -7.78
CA GLY A 80 13.06 14.06 -7.40
C GLY A 80 11.99 15.07 -7.79
N GLU A 81 10.92 14.64 -8.44
CA GLU A 81 9.80 15.50 -8.83
C GLU A 81 8.60 15.30 -7.89
N LYS A 82 8.03 16.39 -7.45
CA LYS A 82 6.88 16.38 -6.54
C LYS A 82 5.55 16.50 -7.25
#